data_14d00a42f1ab8fa30200fc6d32664aa3
#
_entry.id   14d00a42f1ab8fa30200fc6d32664aa3
#
_cell.length_a   1.000
_cell.length_b   1.000
_cell.length_c   1.000
_cell.angle_alpha   90.00
_cell.angle_beta   90.00
_cell.angle_gamma   90.00
#
_symmetry.space_group_name_H-M   'P 1'
#
loop_
_entity.id
_entity.type
_entity.pdbx_description
1 polymer ?
#
loop_
_entity_poly.entity_id
_entity_poly.type
_entity_poly.pdbx_seq_one_letter_code
_entity_poly.pdbx_strand_id
1 'polypeptide(L)'
;CIREWRGDTHFAILTSEDISRVQAGILHDAHLNYGGWIAQSRGADAEAITQAFADLESRGLAQDGVVSTAGLAVRELIEERTNELTQRAWQSFGLENTERFLNMVEPIGERLMKRIDDTAGPNWMPAARERRP
;
A
#
# COMPACT_ATOMS: atom_id res chain seq x y z
N CYS A 1 3.87 -15.68 8.08
CA CYS A 1 2.55 -15.76 8.66
C CYS A 1 1.59 -14.71 8.16
N ILE A 2 0.81 -14.01 9.00
CA ILE A 2 -0.29 -13.14 8.53
C ILE A 2 0.20 -12.07 7.56
N ARG A 3 1.32 -11.41 7.85
CA ARG A 3 1.89 -10.38 6.98
C ARG A 3 2.24 -10.91 5.58
N GLU A 4 2.90 -12.04 5.51
CA GLU A 4 3.28 -12.67 4.24
C GLU A 4 2.03 -13.14 3.49
N TRP A 5 1.09 -13.77 4.17
CA TRP A 5 -0.17 -14.17 3.56
C TRP A 5 -0.95 -12.97 2.98
N ARG A 6 -1.02 -11.85 3.73
CA ARG A 6 -1.63 -10.63 3.21
C ARG A 6 -0.86 -10.10 2.00
N GLY A 7 0.46 -10.12 2.04
CA GLY A 7 1.31 -9.71 0.92
C GLY A 7 1.09 -10.55 -0.33
N ASP A 8 1.10 -11.86 -0.22
CA ASP A 8 0.87 -12.78 -1.33
C ASP A 8 -0.53 -12.61 -1.93
N THR A 9 -1.54 -12.45 -1.07
CA THR A 9 -2.92 -12.15 -1.50
C THR A 9 -2.99 -10.83 -2.25
N HIS A 10 -2.34 -9.79 -1.75
CA HIS A 10 -2.30 -8.48 -2.40
C HIS A 10 -1.64 -8.56 -3.78
N PHE A 11 -0.51 -9.25 -3.90
CA PHE A 11 0.16 -9.45 -5.19
C PHE A 11 -0.70 -10.23 -6.17
N ALA A 12 -1.42 -11.26 -5.72
CA ALA A 12 -2.33 -12.00 -6.57
C ALA A 12 -3.47 -11.12 -7.11
N ILE A 13 -4.01 -10.23 -6.27
CA ILE A 13 -5.04 -9.26 -6.69
C ILE A 13 -4.46 -8.24 -7.66
N LEU A 14 -3.29 -7.64 -7.39
CA LEU A 14 -2.61 -6.74 -8.33
C LEU A 14 -2.44 -7.38 -9.70
N THR A 15 -1.99 -8.64 -9.73
CA THR A 15 -1.85 -9.40 -10.99
C THR A 15 -3.20 -9.60 -11.68
N SER A 16 -4.27 -9.90 -10.94
CA SER A 16 -5.61 -10.09 -11.51
C SER A 16 -6.22 -8.81 -12.09
N GLU A 17 -5.81 -7.66 -11.59
CA GLU A 17 -6.22 -6.33 -12.06
C GLU A 17 -5.26 -5.74 -13.11
N ASP A 18 -4.26 -6.53 -13.53
CA ASP A 18 -3.21 -6.09 -14.46
C ASP A 18 -2.50 -4.81 -13.99
N ILE A 19 -2.17 -4.75 -12.71
CA ILE A 19 -1.44 -3.66 -12.08
C ILE A 19 -0.03 -4.13 -11.75
N SER A 20 0.96 -3.52 -12.41
CA SER A 20 2.38 -3.80 -12.15
C SER A 20 2.83 -3.24 -10.80
N ARG A 21 4.00 -3.71 -10.33
CA ARG A 21 4.61 -3.20 -9.08
C ARG A 21 4.86 -1.69 -9.12
N VAL A 22 5.26 -1.14 -10.26
CA VAL A 22 5.51 0.30 -10.40
C VAL A 22 4.21 1.07 -10.37
N GLN A 23 3.19 0.62 -11.11
CA GLN A 23 1.85 1.20 -11.11
C GLN A 23 1.22 1.16 -9.70
N ALA A 24 1.34 0.04 -8.98
CA ALA A 24 0.88 -0.04 -7.59
C ALA A 24 1.56 1.00 -6.69
N GLY A 25 2.87 1.22 -6.89
CA GLY A 25 3.61 2.28 -6.20
C GLY A 25 3.09 3.67 -6.52
N ILE A 26 2.79 3.97 -7.79
CA ILE A 26 2.24 5.24 -8.25
C ILE A 26 0.84 5.48 -7.67
N LEU A 27 -0.04 4.49 -7.74
CA LEU A 27 -1.40 4.58 -7.20
C LEU A 27 -1.40 4.80 -5.68
N HIS A 28 -0.49 4.12 -4.96
CA HIS A 28 -0.35 4.29 -3.52
C HIS A 28 0.23 5.66 -3.16
N ASP A 29 1.20 6.14 -3.92
CA ASP A 29 1.79 7.47 -3.78
C ASP A 29 0.74 8.58 -3.94
N ALA A 30 -0.09 8.47 -4.98
CA ALA A 30 -1.18 9.41 -5.22
C ALA A 30 -2.21 9.44 -4.08
N HIS A 31 -2.53 8.26 -3.50
CA HIS A 31 -3.43 8.17 -2.34
C HIS A 31 -2.86 8.87 -1.09
N LEU A 32 -1.56 8.74 -0.86
CA LEU A 32 -0.88 9.31 0.32
C LEU A 32 -0.30 10.71 0.10
N ASN A 33 -0.28 11.23 -1.12
CA ASN A 33 0.34 12.51 -1.48
C ASN A 33 1.86 12.57 -1.18
N TYR A 34 2.60 11.54 -1.55
CA TYR A 34 4.05 11.47 -1.29
C TYR A 34 4.92 12.01 -2.45
N GLY A 35 4.33 12.63 -3.46
CA GLY A 35 5.06 13.34 -4.52
C GLY A 35 5.95 12.46 -5.40
N GLY A 36 5.58 11.20 -5.64
CA GLY A 36 6.32 10.25 -6.48
C GLY A 36 7.39 9.44 -5.74
N TRP A 37 7.55 9.64 -4.42
CA TRP A 37 8.61 9.01 -3.64
C TRP A 37 8.47 7.49 -3.53
N ILE A 38 7.24 6.96 -3.47
CA ILE A 38 7.03 5.52 -3.16
C ILE A 38 7.57 4.61 -4.26
N ALA A 39 7.29 4.91 -5.54
CA ALA A 39 7.80 4.11 -6.64
C ALA A 39 9.34 4.18 -6.73
N GLN A 40 9.91 5.37 -6.58
CA GLN A 40 11.35 5.60 -6.60
C GLN A 40 12.07 4.89 -5.45
N SER A 41 11.54 4.98 -4.22
CA SER A 41 12.12 4.32 -3.04
C SER A 41 12.15 2.79 -3.15
N ARG A 42 11.35 2.23 -4.04
CA ARG A 42 11.30 0.79 -4.35
C ARG A 42 12.12 0.40 -5.57
N GLY A 43 12.95 1.32 -6.09
CA GLY A 43 13.91 1.09 -7.16
C GLY A 43 13.36 1.25 -8.57
N ALA A 44 12.20 1.90 -8.75
CA ALA A 44 11.74 2.29 -10.08
C ALA A 44 12.57 3.48 -10.57
N ASP A 45 13.15 3.36 -11.76
CA ASP A 45 13.81 4.47 -12.44
C ASP A 45 12.81 5.36 -13.21
N ALA A 46 13.30 6.44 -13.77
CA ALA A 46 12.47 7.41 -14.48
C ALA A 46 11.78 6.81 -15.73
N GLU A 47 12.43 5.88 -16.42
CA GLU A 47 11.88 5.23 -17.61
C GLU A 47 10.72 4.29 -17.21
N ALA A 48 10.90 3.48 -16.19
CA ALA A 48 9.87 2.60 -15.66
C ALA A 48 8.65 3.37 -15.14
N ILE A 49 8.87 4.52 -14.50
CA ILE A 49 7.79 5.41 -14.03
C ILE A 49 7.04 6.01 -15.22
N THR A 50 7.75 6.50 -16.24
CA THR A 50 7.15 7.08 -17.45
C THR A 50 6.29 6.04 -18.17
N GLN A 51 6.82 4.82 -18.36
CA GLN A 51 6.08 3.74 -18.99
C GLN A 51 4.84 3.35 -18.18
N ALA A 52 4.98 3.26 -16.86
CA ALA A 52 3.86 2.93 -15.97
C ALA A 52 2.74 3.98 -16.03
N PHE A 53 3.07 5.27 -16.13
CA PHE A 53 2.07 6.32 -16.35
C PHE A 53 1.40 6.19 -17.73
N ALA A 54 2.16 5.95 -18.81
CA ALA A 54 1.59 5.76 -20.14
C ALA A 54 0.59 4.59 -20.16
N ASP A 55 0.92 3.48 -19.49
CA ASP A 55 0.02 2.32 -19.37
C ASP A 55 -1.23 2.66 -18.54
N LEU A 56 -1.10 3.36 -17.42
CA LEU A 56 -2.25 3.84 -16.63
C LEU A 56 -3.14 4.79 -17.43
N GLU A 57 -2.55 5.71 -18.20
CA GLU A 57 -3.28 6.65 -19.06
C GLU A 57 -4.05 5.95 -20.17
N SER A 58 -3.45 4.93 -20.80
CA SER A 58 -4.14 4.12 -21.82
C SER A 58 -5.42 3.43 -21.29
N ARG A 59 -5.50 3.24 -19.96
CA ARG A 59 -6.63 2.63 -19.26
C ARG A 59 -7.54 3.67 -18.60
N GLY A 60 -7.27 4.97 -18.73
CA GLY A 60 -8.01 6.06 -18.08
C GLY A 60 -7.77 6.16 -16.55
N LEU A 61 -6.75 5.47 -16.04
CA LEU A 61 -6.39 5.47 -14.61
C LEU A 61 -5.45 6.62 -14.23
N ALA A 62 -4.90 7.31 -15.22
CA ALA A 62 -4.12 8.55 -15.08
C ALA A 62 -4.39 9.47 -16.26
N GLN A 63 -4.02 10.75 -16.15
CA GLN A 63 -4.03 11.75 -17.20
C GLN A 63 -2.95 12.79 -16.92
N ASP A 64 -2.16 13.13 -17.94
CA ASP A 64 -1.10 14.15 -17.87
C ASP A 64 -0.12 13.91 -16.70
N GLY A 65 0.23 12.66 -16.43
CA GLY A 65 1.13 12.26 -15.34
C GLY A 65 0.50 12.34 -13.94
N VAL A 66 -0.82 12.45 -13.85
CA VAL A 66 -1.57 12.48 -12.58
C VAL A 66 -2.57 11.34 -12.52
N VAL A 67 -2.61 10.62 -11.40
CA VAL A 67 -3.57 9.55 -11.16
C VAL A 67 -4.99 10.11 -11.13
N SER A 68 -5.88 9.52 -11.91
CA SER A 68 -7.29 9.93 -11.99
C SER A 68 -8.12 9.39 -10.82
N THR A 69 -9.36 9.92 -10.68
CA THR A 69 -10.32 9.36 -9.72
C THR A 69 -10.58 7.87 -9.98
N ALA A 70 -10.60 7.42 -11.24
CA ALA A 70 -10.72 6.01 -11.60
C ALA A 70 -9.49 5.20 -11.13
N GLY A 71 -8.29 5.76 -11.24
CA GLY A 71 -7.08 5.13 -10.72
C GLY A 71 -7.09 4.97 -9.19
N LEU A 72 -7.55 5.99 -8.46
CA LEU A 72 -7.74 5.89 -7.01
C LEU A 72 -8.81 4.85 -6.64
N ALA A 73 -9.90 4.76 -7.41
CA ALA A 73 -10.93 3.75 -7.19
C ALA A 73 -10.42 2.32 -7.41
N VAL A 74 -9.57 2.09 -8.42
CA VAL A 74 -8.91 0.79 -8.62
C VAL A 74 -8.00 0.45 -7.44
N ARG A 75 -7.22 1.41 -6.95
CA ARG A 75 -6.39 1.22 -5.74
C ARG A 75 -7.24 0.80 -4.55
N GLU A 76 -8.35 1.49 -4.31
CA GLU A 76 -9.24 1.19 -3.19
C GLU A 76 -9.85 -0.21 -3.31
N LEU A 77 -10.34 -0.57 -4.49
CA LEU A 77 -10.86 -1.92 -4.77
C LEU A 77 -9.83 -3.01 -4.46
N ILE A 78 -8.56 -2.80 -4.82
CA ILE A 78 -7.47 -3.75 -4.54
C ILE A 78 -7.28 -3.92 -3.04
N GLU A 79 -7.29 -2.83 -2.26
CA GLU A 79 -7.16 -2.88 -0.80
C GLU A 79 -8.37 -3.54 -0.13
N GLU A 80 -9.59 -3.19 -0.55
CA GLU A 80 -10.81 -3.81 -0.04
C GLU A 80 -10.80 -5.32 -0.26
N ARG A 81 -10.53 -5.79 -1.49
CA ARG A 81 -10.44 -7.22 -1.79
C ARG A 81 -9.33 -7.92 -1.00
N THR A 82 -8.18 -7.26 -0.83
CA THR A 82 -7.10 -7.78 0.01
C THR A 82 -7.56 -7.95 1.45
N ASN A 83 -8.23 -6.96 2.00
CA ASN A 83 -8.75 -6.98 3.36
C ASN A 83 -9.83 -8.06 3.54
N GLU A 84 -10.79 -8.18 2.63
CA GLU A 84 -11.83 -9.22 2.66
C GLU A 84 -11.23 -10.62 2.68
N LEU A 85 -10.28 -10.91 1.79
CA LEU A 85 -9.66 -12.24 1.70
C LEU A 85 -8.80 -12.56 2.92
N THR A 86 -8.19 -11.56 3.54
CA THR A 86 -7.24 -11.76 4.64
C THR A 86 -7.85 -11.61 6.03
N GLN A 87 -9.07 -11.09 6.16
CA GLN A 87 -9.73 -10.95 7.46
C GLN A 87 -10.02 -12.30 8.16
N ARG A 88 -10.07 -13.40 7.41
CA ARG A 88 -10.35 -14.75 7.97
C ARG A 88 -9.39 -15.15 9.08
N ALA A 89 -8.13 -14.73 9.00
CA ALA A 89 -7.16 -15.01 10.06
C ALA A 89 -7.54 -14.29 11.36
N TRP A 90 -7.95 -13.04 11.28
CA TRP A 90 -8.38 -12.26 12.44
C TRP A 90 -9.71 -12.75 13.00
N GLN A 91 -10.64 -13.16 12.13
CA GLN A 91 -11.89 -13.80 12.56
C GLN A 91 -11.66 -15.10 13.33
N SER A 92 -10.72 -15.93 12.84
CA SER A 92 -10.35 -17.19 13.54
C SER A 92 -9.62 -16.93 14.85
N PHE A 93 -8.86 -15.84 14.95
CA PHE A 93 -8.15 -15.44 16.15
C PHE A 93 -9.11 -14.89 17.21
N GLY A 94 -10.20 -14.29 16.79
CA GLY A 94 -11.26 -13.71 17.61
C GLY A 94 -10.96 -12.30 18.08
N LEU A 95 -12.01 -11.53 18.37
CA LEU A 95 -11.93 -10.12 18.70
C LEU A 95 -11.07 -9.87 19.95
N GLU A 96 -11.36 -10.59 21.03
CA GLU A 96 -10.63 -10.44 22.31
C GLU A 96 -9.12 -10.67 22.16
N ASN A 97 -8.73 -11.75 21.45
CA ASN A 97 -7.32 -12.03 21.21
C ASN A 97 -6.68 -10.99 20.28
N THR A 98 -7.42 -10.47 19.29
CA THR A 98 -6.95 -9.42 18.41
C THR A 98 -6.68 -8.14 19.18
N GLU A 99 -7.60 -7.69 20.03
CA GLU A 99 -7.43 -6.51 20.89
C GLU A 99 -6.24 -6.67 21.85
N ARG A 100 -6.13 -7.83 22.49
CA ARG A 100 -5.00 -8.13 23.37
C ARG A 100 -3.67 -8.09 22.62
N PHE A 101 -3.62 -8.64 21.42
CA PHE A 101 -2.43 -8.59 20.57
C PHE A 101 -2.06 -7.17 20.17
N LEU A 102 -3.03 -6.36 19.72
CA LEU A 102 -2.80 -4.96 19.35
C LEU A 102 -2.27 -4.16 20.53
N ASN A 103 -2.88 -4.27 21.70
CA ASN A 103 -2.43 -3.59 22.92
C ASN A 103 -0.98 -3.94 23.31
N MET A 104 -0.52 -5.14 22.99
CA MET A 104 0.87 -5.53 23.24
C MET A 104 1.85 -4.97 22.19
N VAL A 105 1.45 -4.89 20.91
CA VAL A 105 2.38 -4.56 19.83
C VAL A 105 2.39 -3.08 19.44
N GLU A 106 1.30 -2.35 19.65
CA GLU A 106 1.22 -0.92 19.30
C GLU A 106 2.30 -0.07 19.99
N PRO A 107 2.57 -0.19 21.29
CA PRO A 107 3.63 0.58 21.95
C PRO A 107 5.03 0.26 21.41
N ILE A 108 5.22 -0.96 20.87
CA ILE A 108 6.48 -1.34 20.21
C ILE A 108 6.55 -0.69 18.83
N GLY A 109 5.44 -0.72 18.08
CA GLY A 109 5.31 -0.08 16.79
C GLY A 109 5.62 1.42 16.83
N GLU A 110 5.06 2.13 17.80
CA GLU A 110 5.32 3.56 18.00
C GLU A 110 6.81 3.86 18.22
N ARG A 111 7.48 3.07 19.06
CA ARG A 111 8.94 3.23 19.29
C ARG A 111 9.76 2.93 18.04
N LEU A 112 9.36 1.93 17.25
CA LEU A 112 10.02 1.61 15.98
C LEU A 112 9.79 2.71 14.95
N MET A 113 8.60 3.28 14.86
CA MET A 113 8.30 4.40 13.97
C MET A 113 9.12 5.64 14.33
N LYS A 114 9.21 5.97 15.64
CA LYS A 114 10.08 7.06 16.09
C LYS A 114 11.54 6.85 15.67
N ARG A 115 12.07 5.62 15.82
CA ARG A 115 13.43 5.30 15.38
C ARG A 115 13.60 5.46 13.88
N ILE A 116 12.60 5.04 13.08
CA ILE A 116 12.63 5.20 11.63
C ILE A 116 12.69 6.68 11.25
N ASP A 117 11.88 7.52 11.88
CA ASP A 117 11.90 8.97 11.67
C ASP A 117 13.27 9.57 11.96
N ASP A 118 13.89 9.16 13.07
CA ASP A 118 15.19 9.66 13.51
C ASP A 118 16.35 9.18 12.60
N THR A 119 16.22 8.05 11.90
CA THR A 119 17.33 7.40 11.18
C THR A 119 17.18 7.35 9.67
N ALA A 120 15.98 7.14 9.15
CA ALA A 120 15.70 6.95 7.74
C ALA A 120 14.80 8.06 7.14
N GLY A 121 14.15 8.82 7.99
CA GLY A 121 13.29 9.94 7.61
C GLY A 121 11.81 9.62 7.55
N PRO A 122 10.97 10.69 7.48
CA PRO A 122 9.53 10.60 7.69
C PRO A 122 8.75 9.95 6.54
N ASN A 123 9.37 9.71 5.38
CA ASN A 123 8.69 9.10 4.24
C ASN A 123 8.70 7.57 4.28
N TRP A 124 9.56 6.96 5.13
CA TRP A 124 9.63 5.51 5.24
C TRP A 124 8.42 4.91 5.97
N MET A 125 8.08 3.68 5.62
CA MET A 125 6.94 2.93 6.17
C MET A 125 5.57 3.61 5.95
N PRO A 126 5.21 4.00 4.72
CA PRO A 126 4.00 4.77 4.44
C PRO A 126 2.72 4.09 4.98
N ALA A 127 2.58 2.78 4.82
CA ALA A 127 1.42 2.04 5.30
C ALA A 127 1.26 2.05 6.85
N ALA A 128 2.35 2.28 7.60
CA ALA A 128 2.28 2.41 9.05
C ALA A 128 1.88 3.83 9.50
N ARG A 129 1.84 4.78 8.57
CA ARG A 129 1.47 6.18 8.82
C ARG A 129 0.03 6.50 8.46
N GLU A 130 -0.62 5.60 7.72
CA GLU A 130 -2.04 5.71 7.43
C GLU A 130 -2.82 5.64 8.76
N ARG A 131 -3.41 6.76 9.17
CA ARG A 131 -4.36 6.74 10.27
C ARG A 131 -5.64 6.08 9.77
N ARG A 132 -5.95 4.92 10.31
CA ARG A 132 -7.27 4.32 10.11
C ARG A 132 -8.30 5.17 10.85
N PRO A 133 -9.46 5.39 10.22
CA PRO A 133 -10.57 6.08 10.88
C PRO A 133 -11.06 5.30 12.09
#